data_abb56f0f53b73023a0273698340b5592
#
_entry.id   abb56f0f53b73023a0273698340b5592
#
_cell.length_a   1.000
_cell.length_b   1.000
_cell.length_c   1.000
_cell.angle_alpha   90.00
_cell.angle_beta   90.00
_cell.angle_gamma   90.00
#
_symmetry.space_group_name_H-M   'P 1'
#
loop_
_entity.id
_entity.type
_entity.pdbx_description
1 polymer ?
#
loop_
_entity_poly.entity_id
_entity_poly.type
_entity_poly.pdbx_seq_one_letter_code
_entity_poly.pdbx_strand_id
1 'polypeptide(L)'
;MNVDRDILSQPLPHAAALAGEWRLITPLRYWQRVEGVRPDLWIIHADPAGVSLLMQRALAAGTPFYAVRPTPAGARLLPLPMRDTSAISHPADLRLGPAVRWRGYDLLQADAARSATAAWQPGGVLLLTLYWQADAAVERDWTTFIHVLGEGDRKVAQVDRLPLAEYYRPSAWQPGLLLADQYEIVLPADLQPGRYRLIFGWYSAAERLRWADGRDAQPLTEIVVETAAAR
;
A
#
# COMPACT_ATOMS: atom_id res chain seq x y z
N MET A 1 -2.24 3.78 -22.63
CA MET A 1 -3.23 3.77 -21.54
C MET A 1 -3.08 5.06 -20.77
N ASN A 2 -4.14 5.84 -20.57
CA ASN A 2 -4.04 7.13 -19.87
C ASN A 2 -4.35 6.89 -18.38
N VAL A 3 -3.31 6.74 -17.58
CA VAL A 3 -3.37 6.41 -16.15
C VAL A 3 -4.30 7.35 -15.37
N ASP A 4 -4.36 8.62 -15.76
CA ASP A 4 -5.16 9.63 -15.06
C ASP A 4 -6.65 9.42 -15.27
N ARG A 5 -7.05 9.01 -16.48
CA ARG A 5 -8.44 8.65 -16.78
C ARG A 5 -8.84 7.36 -16.07
N ASP A 6 -7.92 6.41 -15.96
CA ASP A 6 -8.14 5.14 -15.26
C ASP A 6 -8.38 5.35 -13.77
N ILE A 7 -7.74 6.35 -13.14
CA ILE A 7 -8.00 6.74 -11.75
C ILE A 7 -9.45 7.22 -11.58
N LEU A 8 -9.93 8.11 -12.44
CA LEU A 8 -11.28 8.67 -12.33
C LEU A 8 -12.38 7.67 -12.73
N SER A 9 -12.06 6.60 -13.46
CA SER A 9 -12.98 5.52 -13.82
C SER A 9 -13.19 4.49 -12.70
N GLN A 10 -12.39 4.53 -11.65
CA GLN A 10 -12.56 3.63 -10.50
C GLN A 10 -13.91 3.89 -9.78
N PRO A 11 -14.48 2.88 -9.13
CA PRO A 11 -15.74 3.02 -8.41
C PRO A 11 -15.57 3.79 -7.09
N LEU A 12 -15.23 5.07 -7.21
CA LEU A 12 -15.09 5.96 -6.06
C LEU A 12 -16.44 6.40 -5.52
N PRO A 13 -16.63 6.48 -4.20
CA PRO A 13 -17.83 7.05 -3.59
C PRO A 13 -18.11 8.46 -4.09
N HIS A 14 -19.39 8.86 -4.08
CA HIS A 14 -19.78 10.23 -4.36
C HIS A 14 -19.15 11.20 -3.36
N ALA A 15 -18.72 12.36 -3.84
CA ALA A 15 -18.07 13.40 -3.04
C ALA A 15 -16.78 12.95 -2.30
N ALA A 16 -16.12 11.91 -2.79
CA ALA A 16 -14.84 11.51 -2.23
C ALA A 16 -13.77 12.58 -2.47
N ALA A 17 -12.85 12.72 -1.52
CA ALA A 17 -11.71 13.62 -1.62
C ALA A 17 -10.47 12.86 -2.13
N LEU A 18 -9.83 13.40 -3.17
CA LEU A 18 -8.57 12.93 -3.73
C LEU A 18 -7.51 14.00 -3.50
N ALA A 19 -6.43 13.67 -2.82
CA ALA A 19 -5.35 14.63 -2.56
C ALA A 19 -3.99 14.05 -2.96
N GLY A 20 -3.10 14.90 -3.46
CA GLY A 20 -1.76 14.53 -3.86
C GLY A 20 -0.97 15.69 -4.44
N GLU A 21 0.26 15.40 -4.85
CA GLU A 21 1.18 16.37 -5.42
C GLU A 21 0.68 16.92 -6.75
N TRP A 22 1.18 18.12 -7.09
CA TRP A 22 0.80 18.88 -8.29
C TRP A 22 0.82 18.04 -9.58
N ARG A 23 1.88 17.29 -9.82
CA ARG A 23 2.05 16.49 -11.04
C ARG A 23 0.99 15.42 -11.23
N LEU A 24 0.46 14.90 -10.13
CA LEU A 24 -0.56 13.85 -10.13
C LEU A 24 -1.98 14.43 -10.17
N ILE A 25 -2.18 15.58 -9.56
CA ILE A 25 -3.50 16.19 -9.40
C ILE A 25 -3.89 17.03 -10.63
N THR A 26 -2.93 17.66 -11.31
CA THR A 26 -3.21 18.52 -12.46
C THR A 26 -3.94 17.79 -13.60
N PRO A 27 -3.50 16.61 -14.06
CA PRO A 27 -4.22 15.88 -15.08
C PRO A 27 -5.63 15.46 -14.64
N LEU A 28 -5.82 15.06 -13.37
CA LEU A 28 -7.14 14.70 -12.84
C LEU A 28 -8.10 15.91 -12.86
N ARG A 29 -7.59 17.09 -12.48
CA ARG A 29 -8.37 18.35 -12.57
C ARG A 29 -8.70 18.76 -14.01
N TYR A 30 -7.82 18.49 -14.96
CA TYR A 30 -8.12 18.71 -16.38
C TYR A 30 -9.32 17.85 -16.81
N TRP A 31 -9.27 16.54 -16.57
CA TRP A 31 -10.36 15.64 -16.90
C TRP A 31 -11.69 16.03 -16.21
N GLN A 32 -11.60 16.48 -14.96
CA GLN A 32 -12.77 16.94 -14.22
C GLN A 32 -13.36 18.22 -14.79
N ARG A 33 -12.54 19.25 -15.02
CA ARG A 33 -13.01 20.59 -15.36
C ARG A 33 -13.26 20.82 -16.84
N VAL A 34 -12.49 20.15 -17.70
CA VAL A 34 -12.57 20.34 -19.16
C VAL A 34 -13.44 19.25 -19.77
N GLU A 35 -13.25 18.00 -19.35
CA GLU A 35 -13.95 16.85 -19.91
C GLU A 35 -15.21 16.46 -19.11
N GLY A 36 -15.49 17.12 -17.99
CA GLY A 36 -16.67 16.89 -17.17
C GLY A 36 -16.68 15.53 -16.44
N VAL A 37 -15.52 14.87 -16.32
CA VAL A 37 -15.43 13.53 -15.69
C VAL A 37 -15.43 13.68 -14.19
N ARG A 38 -16.38 13.00 -13.50
CA ARG A 38 -16.51 12.98 -12.04
C ARG A 38 -16.49 14.38 -11.39
N PRO A 39 -17.42 15.27 -11.74
CA PRO A 39 -17.51 16.62 -11.17
C PRO A 39 -17.85 16.60 -9.67
N ASP A 40 -18.30 15.46 -9.16
CA ASP A 40 -18.63 15.22 -7.76
C ASP A 40 -17.41 15.08 -6.82
N LEU A 41 -16.22 14.79 -7.36
CA LEU A 41 -15.04 14.56 -6.54
C LEU A 41 -14.36 15.86 -6.09
N TRP A 42 -13.78 15.82 -4.90
CA TRP A 42 -12.92 16.90 -4.39
C TRP A 42 -11.46 16.58 -4.73
N ILE A 43 -10.94 17.17 -5.81
CA ILE A 43 -9.56 16.95 -6.25
C ILE A 43 -8.68 18.07 -5.73
N ILE A 44 -7.77 17.76 -4.79
CA ILE A 44 -7.03 18.74 -3.99
C ILE A 44 -5.54 18.56 -4.19
N HIS A 45 -4.83 19.66 -4.52
CA HIS A 45 -3.37 19.67 -4.48
C HIS A 45 -2.90 19.82 -3.04
N ALA A 46 -2.00 18.94 -2.61
CA ALA A 46 -1.33 19.01 -1.33
C ALA A 46 0.02 18.27 -1.38
N ASP A 47 0.99 18.77 -0.65
CA ASP A 47 2.20 18.03 -0.32
C ASP A 47 1.89 16.91 0.71
N PRO A 48 2.83 16.00 1.04
CA PRO A 48 2.57 14.92 1.98
C PRO A 48 2.02 15.38 3.34
N ALA A 49 2.52 16.49 3.89
CA ALA A 49 2.04 17.05 5.16
C ALA A 49 0.60 17.56 5.03
N GLY A 50 0.29 18.25 3.93
CA GLY A 50 -1.05 18.72 3.59
C GLY A 50 -2.02 17.57 3.36
N VAL A 51 -1.60 16.48 2.70
CA VAL A 51 -2.42 15.27 2.55
C VAL A 51 -2.78 14.70 3.91
N SER A 52 -1.82 14.62 4.84
CA SER A 52 -2.06 14.15 6.21
C SER A 52 -3.11 14.99 6.94
N LEU A 53 -3.01 16.32 6.86
CA LEU A 53 -3.98 17.22 7.47
C LEU A 53 -5.39 17.12 6.85
N LEU A 54 -5.46 17.03 5.52
CA LEU A 54 -6.73 16.89 4.80
C LEU A 54 -7.40 15.55 5.14
N MET A 55 -6.61 14.49 5.24
CA MET A 55 -7.10 13.18 5.65
C MET A 55 -7.72 13.23 7.06
N GLN A 56 -7.04 13.83 8.04
CA GLN A 56 -7.58 13.96 9.39
C GLN A 56 -8.92 14.73 9.40
N ARG A 57 -9.04 15.78 8.60
CA ARG A 57 -10.30 16.53 8.44
C ARG A 57 -11.39 15.70 7.79
N ALA A 58 -11.05 14.96 6.74
CA ALA A 58 -11.98 14.06 6.04
C ALA A 58 -12.48 12.96 6.98
N LEU A 59 -11.59 12.39 7.81
CA LEU A 59 -11.93 11.43 8.86
C LEU A 59 -12.95 11.99 9.83
N ALA A 60 -12.70 13.17 10.37
CA ALA A 60 -13.60 13.84 11.31
C ALA A 60 -14.98 14.13 10.68
N ALA A 61 -15.01 14.43 9.38
CA ALA A 61 -16.23 14.70 8.62
C ALA A 61 -16.92 13.43 8.07
N GLY A 62 -16.32 12.24 8.21
CA GLY A 62 -16.84 11.01 7.61
C GLY A 62 -16.75 10.98 6.08
N THR A 63 -15.93 11.83 5.45
CA THR A 63 -15.75 11.91 4.01
C THR A 63 -14.76 10.84 3.54
N PRO A 64 -15.08 10.03 2.51
CA PRO A 64 -14.13 9.11 1.89
C PRO A 64 -12.93 9.89 1.34
N PHE A 65 -11.72 9.47 1.72
CA PHE A 65 -10.49 10.16 1.36
C PHE A 65 -9.48 9.21 0.69
N TYR A 66 -8.83 9.70 -0.35
CA TYR A 66 -7.82 8.94 -1.10
C TYR A 66 -6.59 9.81 -1.34
N ALA A 67 -5.42 9.30 -1.03
CA ALA A 67 -4.17 9.90 -1.48
C ALA A 67 -3.85 9.41 -2.90
N VAL A 68 -3.53 10.35 -3.79
CA VAL A 68 -3.03 10.04 -5.14
C VAL A 68 -1.52 9.89 -5.05
N ARG A 69 -1.03 8.69 -5.27
CA ARG A 69 0.36 8.32 -5.05
C ARG A 69 1.07 8.02 -6.38
N PRO A 70 2.32 8.48 -6.58
CA PRO A 70 3.13 8.07 -7.72
C PRO A 70 3.51 6.58 -7.60
N THR A 71 3.55 5.91 -8.74
CA THR A 71 4.04 4.54 -8.88
C THR A 71 4.91 4.45 -10.12
N PRO A 72 5.75 3.40 -10.30
CA PRO A 72 6.49 3.18 -11.52
C PRO A 72 5.59 3.12 -12.78
N ALA A 73 4.35 2.66 -12.63
CA ALA A 73 3.37 2.55 -13.72
C ALA A 73 2.50 3.80 -13.88
N GLY A 74 2.77 4.91 -13.13
CA GLY A 74 1.99 6.15 -13.20
C GLY A 74 1.48 6.63 -11.84
N ALA A 75 0.20 6.49 -11.55
CA ALA A 75 -0.36 6.90 -10.26
C ALA A 75 -1.44 5.90 -9.78
N ARG A 76 -1.62 5.81 -8.46
CA ARG A 76 -2.64 5.00 -7.80
C ARG A 76 -3.34 5.76 -6.70
N LEU A 77 -4.55 5.31 -6.39
CA LEU A 77 -5.30 5.76 -5.24
C LEU A 77 -4.97 4.89 -4.03
N LEU A 78 -4.63 5.54 -2.93
CA LEU A 78 -4.47 4.93 -1.63
C LEU A 78 -5.68 5.32 -0.78
N PRO A 79 -6.64 4.41 -0.52
CA PRO A 79 -7.76 4.72 0.36
C PRO A 79 -7.28 4.92 1.80
N LEU A 80 -7.75 5.96 2.46
CA LEU A 80 -7.39 6.32 3.83
C LEU A 80 -8.63 6.80 4.57
N PRO A 81 -8.97 6.23 5.72
CA PRO A 81 -8.74 4.88 6.20
C PRO A 81 -9.83 3.91 5.74
N MET A 82 -9.54 2.63 5.81
CA MET A 82 -10.59 1.61 5.65
C MET A 82 -11.36 1.45 6.97
N ARG A 83 -12.65 1.12 6.88
CA ARG A 83 -13.50 0.90 8.07
C ARG A 83 -13.86 -0.56 8.32
N ASP A 84 -13.59 -1.45 7.36
CA ASP A 84 -14.04 -2.84 7.39
C ASP A 84 -12.89 -3.80 7.05
N THR A 85 -12.75 -4.85 7.85
CA THR A 85 -11.79 -5.94 7.66
C THR A 85 -12.35 -7.09 6.82
N SER A 86 -13.63 -7.09 6.52
CA SER A 86 -14.31 -8.20 5.82
C SER A 86 -13.81 -8.42 4.39
N ALA A 87 -13.18 -7.41 3.79
CA ALA A 87 -12.62 -7.46 2.44
C ALA A 87 -11.16 -7.90 2.38
N ILE A 88 -10.50 -8.20 3.51
CA ILE A 88 -9.09 -8.62 3.54
C ILE A 88 -9.01 -10.08 3.08
N SER A 89 -8.27 -10.35 1.99
CA SER A 89 -8.18 -11.70 1.41
C SER A 89 -7.47 -12.70 2.33
N HIS A 90 -6.47 -12.22 3.07
CA HIS A 90 -5.70 -13.02 4.03
C HIS A 90 -5.74 -12.33 5.40
N PRO A 91 -6.81 -12.53 6.18
CA PRO A 91 -6.97 -11.90 7.49
C PRO A 91 -5.98 -12.47 8.50
N ALA A 92 -5.49 -11.61 9.39
CA ALA A 92 -4.63 -11.95 10.50
C ALA A 92 -4.95 -11.07 11.70
N ASP A 93 -4.41 -11.43 12.85
CA ASP A 93 -4.52 -10.63 14.07
C ASP A 93 -3.28 -10.81 14.94
N LEU A 94 -2.20 -10.15 14.57
CA LEU A 94 -0.92 -10.24 15.25
C LEU A 94 -0.48 -8.86 15.75
N ARG A 95 0.01 -8.84 16.99
CA ARG A 95 0.52 -7.61 17.60
C ARG A 95 1.98 -7.39 17.22
N LEU A 96 2.29 -6.15 16.82
CA LEU A 96 3.62 -5.65 16.55
C LEU A 96 3.95 -4.54 17.55
N GLY A 97 4.92 -4.78 18.43
CA GLY A 97 5.19 -3.87 19.54
C GLY A 97 3.98 -3.68 20.48
N PRO A 98 3.98 -2.62 21.30
CA PRO A 98 2.92 -2.40 22.27
C PRO A 98 1.64 -1.82 21.68
N ALA A 99 1.71 -1.11 20.54
CA ALA A 99 0.64 -0.24 20.08
C ALA A 99 0.04 -0.58 18.73
N VAL A 100 0.64 -1.52 17.96
CA VAL A 100 0.21 -1.79 16.58
C VAL A 100 -0.24 -3.22 16.42
N ARG A 101 -1.27 -3.40 15.60
CA ARG A 101 -1.83 -4.70 15.23
C ARG A 101 -1.82 -4.83 13.70
N TRP A 102 -1.30 -5.94 13.20
CA TRP A 102 -1.43 -6.32 11.80
C TRP A 102 -2.72 -7.11 11.62
N ARG A 103 -3.56 -6.66 10.68
CA ARG A 103 -4.91 -7.19 10.45
C ARG A 103 -4.99 -8.11 9.24
N GLY A 104 -3.89 -8.30 8.52
CA GLY A 104 -3.82 -9.16 7.35
C GLY A 104 -3.23 -8.47 6.12
N TYR A 105 -3.38 -9.12 4.96
CA TYR A 105 -2.85 -8.61 3.71
C TYR A 105 -3.67 -9.05 2.50
N ASP A 106 -3.49 -8.31 1.40
CA ASP A 106 -3.83 -8.72 0.04
C ASP A 106 -2.57 -8.75 -0.81
N LEU A 107 -2.47 -9.71 -1.72
CA LEU A 107 -1.37 -9.81 -2.67
C LEU A 107 -1.92 -10.03 -4.07
N LEU A 108 -1.61 -9.11 -4.99
CA LEU A 108 -2.07 -9.11 -6.37
C LEU A 108 -0.87 -8.95 -7.31
N GLN A 109 -1.03 -9.42 -8.54
CA GLN A 109 -0.08 -9.16 -9.63
C GLN A 109 -0.54 -7.93 -10.43
N ALA A 110 0.37 -6.97 -10.69
CA ALA A 110 0.00 -5.72 -11.36
C ALA A 110 -0.54 -5.94 -12.79
N ASP A 111 -0.01 -6.96 -13.49
CA ASP A 111 -0.34 -7.24 -14.89
C ASP A 111 -1.32 -8.41 -15.06
N ALA A 112 -1.74 -9.06 -13.98
CA ALA A 112 -2.69 -10.13 -14.04
C ALA A 112 -4.09 -9.56 -14.30
N ALA A 113 -4.45 -9.48 -15.56
CA ALA A 113 -5.85 -9.46 -15.94
C ALA A 113 -6.51 -10.74 -15.38
N ARG A 114 -6.92 -10.69 -14.10
CA ARG A 114 -7.95 -11.54 -13.49
C ARG A 114 -7.66 -13.02 -13.18
N SER A 115 -6.44 -13.47 -12.97
CA SER A 115 -6.27 -14.83 -12.44
C SER A 115 -5.46 -14.83 -11.14
N ALA A 116 -6.12 -15.14 -10.03
CA ALA A 116 -5.52 -15.28 -8.70
C ALA A 116 -4.55 -16.48 -8.59
N THR A 117 -4.38 -17.25 -9.66
CA THR A 117 -3.57 -18.48 -9.70
C THR A 117 -2.41 -18.42 -10.70
N ALA A 118 -2.17 -17.28 -11.37
CA ALA A 118 -1.05 -17.16 -12.28
C ALA A 118 0.28 -17.10 -11.50
N ALA A 119 1.24 -17.94 -11.89
CA ALA A 119 2.60 -17.88 -11.37
C ALA A 119 3.22 -16.50 -11.64
N TRP A 120 4.06 -16.05 -10.74
CA TRP A 120 4.79 -14.79 -10.88
C TRP A 120 5.87 -14.92 -11.94
N GLN A 121 6.18 -13.83 -12.62
CA GLN A 121 7.21 -13.81 -13.66
C GLN A 121 8.38 -12.91 -13.25
N PRO A 122 9.62 -13.20 -13.71
CA PRO A 122 10.74 -12.28 -13.60
C PRO A 122 10.37 -10.91 -14.19
N GLY A 123 10.77 -9.84 -13.53
CA GLY A 123 10.41 -8.47 -13.93
C GLY A 123 8.98 -8.05 -13.57
N GLY A 124 8.16 -8.97 -13.07
CA GLY A 124 6.78 -8.67 -12.63
C GLY A 124 6.72 -7.81 -11.39
N VAL A 125 5.56 -7.21 -11.14
CA VAL A 125 5.32 -6.35 -9.97
C VAL A 125 4.28 -6.98 -9.05
N LEU A 126 4.70 -7.22 -7.80
CA LEU A 126 3.79 -7.61 -6.72
C LEU A 126 3.13 -6.36 -6.13
N LEU A 127 1.81 -6.39 -6.03
CA LEU A 127 1.03 -5.39 -5.32
C LEU A 127 0.61 -5.96 -3.97
N LEU A 128 1.32 -5.59 -2.94
CA LEU A 128 1.04 -6.02 -1.57
C LEU A 128 0.34 -4.90 -0.81
N THR A 129 -0.80 -5.20 -0.20
CA THR A 129 -1.46 -4.32 0.75
C THR A 129 -1.34 -4.93 2.14
N LEU A 130 -0.71 -4.24 3.07
CA LEU A 130 -0.67 -4.59 4.48
C LEU A 130 -1.72 -3.78 5.24
N TYR A 131 -2.48 -4.45 6.09
CA TYR A 131 -3.53 -3.80 6.88
C TYR A 131 -3.09 -3.64 8.33
N TRP A 132 -3.08 -2.40 8.78
CA TRP A 132 -2.61 -2.00 10.10
C TRP A 132 -3.74 -1.38 10.92
N GLN A 133 -3.68 -1.57 12.23
CA GLN A 133 -4.54 -0.89 13.20
C GLN A 133 -3.70 -0.51 14.42
N ALA A 134 -3.78 0.74 14.83
CA ALA A 134 -3.20 1.14 16.10
C ALA A 134 -4.18 0.81 17.24
N ASP A 135 -3.72 0.13 18.28
CA ASP A 135 -4.48 -0.12 19.52
C ASP A 135 -4.31 1.05 20.51
N ALA A 136 -3.19 1.76 20.42
CA ALA A 136 -2.82 2.92 21.22
C ALA A 136 -1.98 3.90 20.40
N ALA A 137 -1.63 5.05 20.97
CA ALA A 137 -0.72 6.00 20.34
C ALA A 137 0.64 5.34 20.02
N VAL A 138 1.12 5.53 18.80
CA VAL A 138 2.43 5.04 18.36
C VAL A 138 3.45 6.13 18.66
N GLU A 139 4.40 5.86 19.54
CA GLU A 139 5.30 6.89 20.09
C GLU A 139 6.29 7.47 19.08
N ARG A 140 6.61 6.73 18.02
CA ARG A 140 7.59 7.14 17.00
C ARG A 140 7.25 6.60 15.62
N ASP A 141 7.88 7.16 14.60
CA ASP A 141 7.78 6.66 13.25
C ASP A 141 8.70 5.45 13.05
N TRP A 142 8.14 4.42 12.43
CA TRP A 142 8.81 3.18 12.11
C TRP A 142 8.80 2.97 10.60
N THR A 143 9.89 2.44 10.06
CA THR A 143 9.99 2.04 8.65
C THR A 143 9.52 0.59 8.50
N THR A 144 8.59 0.34 7.60
CA THR A 144 8.27 -1.03 7.18
C THR A 144 9.35 -1.51 6.23
N PHE A 145 9.87 -2.71 6.48
CA PHE A 145 10.63 -3.45 5.50
C PHE A 145 9.81 -4.63 4.98
N ILE A 146 9.96 -4.93 3.69
CA ILE A 146 9.42 -6.12 3.05
C ILE A 146 10.56 -6.70 2.22
N HIS A 147 10.92 -7.95 2.48
CA HIS A 147 11.97 -8.66 1.75
C HIS A 147 11.38 -9.84 1.00
N VAL A 148 11.85 -10.05 -0.21
CA VAL A 148 11.66 -11.28 -0.99
C VAL A 148 12.93 -12.08 -0.89
N LEU A 149 12.83 -13.28 -0.31
CA LEU A 149 13.95 -14.16 -0.02
C LEU A 149 13.89 -15.41 -0.89
N GLY A 150 14.97 -15.73 -1.55
CA GLY A 150 15.20 -16.97 -2.28
C GLY A 150 15.90 -18.02 -1.44
N GLU A 151 16.52 -18.98 -2.11
CA GLU A 151 17.28 -20.07 -1.48
C GLU A 151 18.39 -19.54 -0.56
N GLY A 152 18.56 -20.19 0.61
CA GLY A 152 19.53 -19.79 1.63
C GLY A 152 19.26 -18.40 2.22
N ASP A 153 18.01 -17.95 2.24
CA ASP A 153 17.62 -16.61 2.75
C ASP A 153 18.26 -15.44 2.00
N ARG A 154 18.75 -15.67 0.78
CA ARG A 154 19.28 -14.62 -0.06
C ARG A 154 18.18 -13.63 -0.45
N LYS A 155 18.34 -12.38 -0.05
CA LYS A 155 17.42 -11.32 -0.41
C LYS A 155 17.54 -10.97 -1.91
N VAL A 156 16.45 -11.09 -2.65
CA VAL A 156 16.39 -10.84 -4.10
C VAL A 156 15.67 -9.55 -4.46
N ALA A 157 14.71 -9.13 -3.62
CA ALA A 157 14.05 -7.83 -3.74
C ALA A 157 13.68 -7.30 -2.35
N GLN A 158 13.51 -5.99 -2.24
CA GLN A 158 13.06 -5.35 -1.01
C GLN A 158 12.34 -4.04 -1.28
N VAL A 159 11.51 -3.64 -0.33
CA VAL A 159 10.95 -2.30 -0.21
C VAL A 159 11.04 -1.88 1.25
N ASP A 160 11.66 -0.72 1.50
CA ASP A 160 11.79 -0.11 2.82
C ASP A 160 11.23 1.31 2.75
N ARG A 161 10.19 1.61 3.49
CA ARG A 161 9.63 2.96 3.60
C ARG A 161 8.74 3.12 4.82
N LEU A 162 8.47 4.37 5.18
CA LEU A 162 7.43 4.67 6.17
C LEU A 162 6.08 4.13 5.68
N PRO A 163 5.28 3.53 6.57
CA PRO A 163 3.91 3.16 6.26
C PRO A 163 3.13 4.33 5.65
N LEU A 164 2.20 4.00 4.74
CA LEU A 164 1.37 4.96 4.02
C LEU A 164 2.17 6.02 3.24
N ALA A 165 3.37 5.65 2.78
CA ALA A 165 4.23 6.49 1.94
C ALA A 165 4.43 7.92 2.51
N GLU A 166 4.59 8.04 3.81
CA GLU A 166 4.78 9.29 4.56
C GLU A 166 3.55 10.22 4.64
N TYR A 167 2.45 9.89 3.96
CA TYR A 167 1.23 10.70 4.03
C TYR A 167 0.56 10.65 5.39
N TYR A 168 0.68 9.53 6.10
CA TYR A 168 0.13 9.35 7.43
C TYR A 168 1.08 8.53 8.29
N ARG A 169 2.00 9.22 8.93
CA ARG A 169 3.07 8.60 9.74
C ARG A 169 2.51 7.84 10.92
N PRO A 170 3.12 6.73 11.33
CA PRO A 170 2.67 5.94 12.47
C PRO A 170 2.43 6.75 13.75
N SER A 171 3.28 7.73 14.06
CA SER A 171 3.14 8.60 15.24
C SER A 171 1.87 9.48 15.22
N ALA A 172 1.22 9.64 14.06
CA ALA A 172 -0.03 10.37 13.91
C ALA A 172 -1.27 9.47 13.86
N TRP A 173 -1.11 8.13 13.88
CA TRP A 173 -2.23 7.21 13.75
C TRP A 173 -3.20 7.32 14.91
N GLN A 174 -4.48 7.42 14.57
CA GLN A 174 -5.53 7.39 15.56
C GLN A 174 -5.86 5.94 15.93
N PRO A 175 -5.94 5.60 17.23
CA PRO A 175 -6.32 4.27 17.67
C PRO A 175 -7.68 3.84 17.09
N GLY A 176 -7.79 2.56 16.75
CA GLY A 176 -9.00 1.95 16.20
C GLY A 176 -9.18 2.06 14.68
N LEU A 177 -8.41 2.92 14.00
CA LEU A 177 -8.52 3.03 12.54
C LEU A 177 -7.80 1.85 11.85
N LEU A 178 -8.50 1.23 10.89
CA LEU A 178 -7.90 0.27 9.98
C LEU A 178 -7.28 1.02 8.80
N LEU A 179 -6.01 0.78 8.57
CA LEU A 179 -5.18 1.46 7.57
C LEU A 179 -4.69 0.45 6.53
N ALA A 180 -4.94 0.73 5.26
CA ALA A 180 -4.44 -0.05 4.13
C ALA A 180 -3.15 0.58 3.59
N ASP A 181 -2.04 -0.14 3.69
CA ASP A 181 -0.72 0.32 3.24
C ASP A 181 -0.24 -0.50 2.06
N GLN A 182 -0.24 0.10 0.87
CA GLN A 182 0.02 -0.58 -0.40
C GLN A 182 1.48 -0.43 -0.84
N TYR A 183 2.11 -1.54 -1.17
CA TYR A 183 3.49 -1.66 -1.63
C TYR A 183 3.55 -2.22 -3.05
N GLU A 184 4.45 -1.68 -3.85
CA GLU A 184 4.85 -2.24 -5.14
C GLU A 184 6.25 -2.83 -5.00
N ILE A 185 6.37 -4.13 -5.24
CA ILE A 185 7.64 -4.85 -5.16
C ILE A 185 7.98 -5.34 -6.56
N VAL A 186 9.00 -4.74 -7.17
CA VAL A 186 9.47 -5.14 -8.49
C VAL A 186 10.40 -6.33 -8.34
N LEU A 187 10.06 -7.45 -8.98
CA LEU A 187 10.93 -8.60 -9.05
C LEU A 187 12.05 -8.36 -10.07
N PRO A 188 13.29 -8.78 -9.81
CA PRO A 188 14.37 -8.68 -10.80
C PRO A 188 14.00 -9.36 -12.12
N ALA A 189 14.41 -8.77 -13.24
CA ALA A 189 14.13 -9.32 -14.56
C ALA A 189 14.91 -10.63 -14.85
N ASP A 190 16.01 -10.83 -14.14
CA ASP A 190 16.87 -12.02 -14.20
C ASP A 190 16.58 -13.03 -13.09
N LEU A 191 15.45 -12.85 -12.38
CA LEU A 191 15.07 -13.75 -11.29
C LEU A 191 14.85 -15.16 -11.81
N GLN A 192 15.50 -16.13 -11.20
CA GLN A 192 15.37 -17.52 -11.61
C GLN A 192 14.02 -18.11 -11.21
N PRO A 193 13.45 -19.04 -11.97
CA PRO A 193 12.26 -19.79 -11.55
C PRO A 193 12.51 -20.50 -10.23
N GLY A 194 11.52 -20.47 -9.34
CA GLY A 194 11.67 -21.07 -8.02
C GLY A 194 10.65 -20.55 -7.00
N ARG A 195 10.86 -20.96 -5.75
CA ARG A 195 10.05 -20.52 -4.61
C ARG A 195 10.75 -19.37 -3.89
N TYR A 196 9.99 -18.36 -3.54
CA TYR A 196 10.47 -17.19 -2.84
C TYR A 196 9.55 -16.88 -1.66
N ARG A 197 10.15 -16.55 -0.51
CA ARG A 197 9.40 -16.20 0.70
C ARG A 197 9.36 -14.70 0.87
N LEU A 198 8.20 -14.17 1.19
CA LEU A 198 8.04 -12.78 1.61
C LEU A 198 8.06 -12.72 3.13
N ILE A 199 8.87 -11.84 3.67
CA ILE A 199 8.90 -11.50 5.10
C ILE A 199 8.76 -10.00 5.26
N PHE A 200 8.24 -9.56 6.39
CA PHE A 200 8.07 -8.14 6.68
C PHE A 200 8.19 -7.84 8.17
N GLY A 201 8.36 -6.58 8.48
CA GLY A 201 8.42 -6.09 9.85
C GLY A 201 8.69 -4.59 9.87
N TRP A 202 8.87 -4.06 11.07
CA TRP A 202 9.16 -2.66 11.27
C TRP A 202 10.52 -2.46 11.95
N TYR A 203 11.23 -1.41 11.56
CA TYR A 203 12.49 -1.03 12.16
C TYR A 203 12.63 0.50 12.28
N SER A 204 13.51 0.92 13.16
CA SER A 204 14.06 2.27 13.24
C SER A 204 15.58 2.21 13.06
N ALA A 205 16.27 3.36 13.10
CA ALA A 205 17.72 3.39 13.00
C ALA A 205 18.43 2.54 14.07
N ALA A 206 17.80 2.31 15.22
CA ALA A 206 18.40 1.65 16.37
C ALA A 206 17.98 0.19 16.55
N GLU A 207 16.78 -0.20 16.10
CA GLU A 207 16.21 -1.49 16.47
C GLU A 207 15.11 -1.96 15.49
N ARG A 208 14.81 -3.25 15.53
CA ARG A 208 13.60 -3.84 14.92
C ARG A 208 12.51 -4.00 15.97
N LEU A 209 11.30 -3.61 15.60
CA LEU A 209 10.13 -3.80 16.46
C LEU A 209 9.75 -5.27 16.53
N ARG A 210 9.52 -5.77 17.75
CA ARG A 210 9.23 -7.19 17.98
C ARG A 210 7.73 -7.47 17.82
N TRP A 211 7.45 -8.60 17.18
CA TRP A 211 6.13 -9.21 17.17
C TRP A 211 5.82 -9.87 18.51
N ALA A 212 4.55 -10.16 18.77
CA ALA A 212 4.12 -10.77 20.03
C ALA A 212 4.76 -12.15 20.30
N ASP A 213 5.19 -12.84 19.25
CA ASP A 213 5.90 -14.12 19.31
C ASP A 213 7.43 -13.98 19.50
N GLY A 214 7.90 -12.76 19.68
CA GLY A 214 9.32 -12.43 19.89
C GLY A 214 10.15 -12.29 18.61
N ARG A 215 9.61 -12.58 17.43
CA ARG A 215 10.30 -12.42 16.15
C ARG A 215 10.50 -10.93 15.83
N ASP A 216 11.49 -10.64 15.01
CA ASP A 216 11.73 -9.29 14.47
C ASP A 216 11.27 -9.17 12.99
N ALA A 217 10.85 -10.26 12.39
CA ALA A 217 10.23 -10.34 11.07
C ALA A 217 9.15 -11.44 11.05
N GLN A 218 8.02 -11.17 10.42
CA GLN A 218 6.98 -12.17 10.19
C GLN A 218 7.04 -12.70 8.77
N PRO A 219 6.90 -14.03 8.58
CA PRO A 219 6.61 -14.59 7.27
C PRO A 219 5.22 -14.11 6.82
N LEU A 220 5.12 -13.69 5.56
CA LEU A 220 3.87 -13.26 4.96
C LEU A 220 3.27 -14.40 4.12
N THR A 221 4.00 -14.81 3.07
CA THR A 221 3.58 -15.87 2.15
C THR A 221 4.78 -16.36 1.32
N GLU A 222 4.55 -17.43 0.57
CA GLU A 222 5.44 -17.88 -0.49
C GLU A 222 4.85 -17.54 -1.86
N ILE A 223 5.70 -17.22 -2.81
CA ILE A 223 5.36 -17.05 -4.22
C ILE A 223 6.17 -18.02 -5.07
N VAL A 224 5.57 -18.46 -6.16
CA VAL A 224 6.26 -19.28 -7.17
C VAL A 224 6.51 -18.42 -8.39
N VAL A 225 7.78 -18.30 -8.79
CA VAL A 225 8.19 -17.60 -10.02
C VAL A 225 8.42 -18.66 -11.08
N GLU A 226 7.81 -18.48 -12.25
CA GLU A 226 7.97 -19.34 -13.42
C GLU A 226 8.58 -18.57 -14.59
N THR A 227 9.20 -19.29 -15.52
CA THR A 227 9.65 -18.67 -16.77
C THR A 227 8.48 -18.12 -17.55
N ALA A 228 8.64 -16.93 -18.13
CA ALA A 228 7.66 -16.44 -19.08
C ALA A 228 7.47 -17.49 -20.20
N ALA A 229 6.24 -17.90 -20.44
CA ALA A 229 5.95 -18.74 -21.59
C ALA A 229 6.46 -18.04 -22.86
N ALA A 230 7.31 -18.70 -23.62
CA ALA A 230 7.77 -18.17 -24.90
C ALA A 230 6.52 -17.90 -25.77
N ARG A 231 6.33 -16.63 -26.14
CA ARG A 231 5.28 -16.20 -27.08
C ARG A 231 5.72 -16.49 -28.52
#